data_00f12bb2b16d95b87f146e59cb529e18
#
_entry.id   00f12bb2b16d95b87f146e59cb529e18
#
_cell.length_a   1.000
_cell.length_b   1.000
_cell.length_c   1.000
_cell.angle_alpha   90.00
_cell.angle_beta   90.00
_cell.angle_gamma   90.00
#
_symmetry.space_group_name_H-M   'P 1'
#
loop_
_entity.id
_entity.type
_entity.pdbx_description
1 polymer ?
#
loop_
_entity_poly.entity_id
_entity_poly.type
_entity_poly.pdbx_seq_one_letter_code
_entity_poly.pdbx_strand_id
1 'polypeptide(L)'
;MLLLVAGGATDAMSKVYEELGVSALKNHFLLYTFMMAFALCVVVCLVKKQSVTKEDVGFGLVIGIPNFCSALFLLLSLADIPAMIAYPTYSVAAIVMVTLVGVIFFKEKLSRRQILSMFMIFAALVLLNI
;
A
#
# COMPACT_ATOMS: atom_id res chain seq x y z
N MET A 1 -13.20 -2.69 9.45
CA MET A 1 -14.17 -2.70 8.35
C MET A 1 -13.95 -1.53 7.40
N LEU A 2 -13.99 -0.28 7.87
CA LEU A 2 -13.89 0.92 7.02
C LEU A 2 -12.55 1.00 6.24
N LEU A 3 -11.43 0.65 6.87
CA LEU A 3 -10.11 0.57 6.23
C LEU A 3 -10.04 -0.49 5.12
N LEU A 4 -10.70 -1.62 5.31
CA LEU A 4 -10.71 -2.70 4.33
C LEU A 4 -11.51 -2.30 3.09
N VAL A 5 -12.68 -1.66 3.29
CA VAL A 5 -13.50 -1.13 2.19
C VAL A 5 -12.77 -0.02 1.44
N ALA A 6 -12.13 0.92 2.16
CA ALA A 6 -11.38 2.00 1.55
C ALA A 6 -10.16 1.49 0.77
N GLY A 7 -9.41 0.52 1.31
CA GLY A 7 -8.29 -0.12 0.62
C GLY A 7 -8.74 -0.82 -0.65
N GLY A 8 -9.76 -1.68 -0.56
CA GLY A 8 -10.31 -2.37 -1.73
C GLY A 8 -10.87 -1.42 -2.80
N ALA A 9 -11.48 -0.31 -2.40
CA ALA A 9 -11.93 0.71 -3.35
C ALA A 9 -10.75 1.38 -4.08
N THR A 10 -9.65 1.66 -3.38
CA THR A 10 -8.44 2.23 -3.98
C THR A 10 -7.81 1.26 -4.99
N ASP A 11 -7.71 -0.02 -4.64
CA ASP A 11 -7.17 -1.06 -5.50
C ASP A 11 -8.06 -1.27 -6.75
N ALA A 12 -9.39 -1.30 -6.58
CA ALA A 12 -10.33 -1.38 -7.68
C ALA A 12 -10.21 -0.18 -8.63
N MET A 13 -10.06 1.03 -8.09
CA MET A 13 -9.88 2.24 -8.89
C MET A 13 -8.58 2.24 -9.69
N SER A 14 -7.50 1.73 -9.10
CA SER A 14 -6.22 1.55 -9.78
C SER A 14 -6.33 0.56 -10.94
N LYS A 15 -7.09 -0.53 -10.77
CA LYS A 15 -7.35 -1.51 -11.83
C LYS A 15 -8.22 -0.94 -12.95
N VAL A 16 -9.28 -0.21 -12.63
CA VAL A 16 -10.13 0.47 -13.62
C VAL A 16 -9.30 1.47 -14.44
N TYR A 17 -8.40 2.20 -13.78
CA TYR A 17 -7.50 3.11 -14.48
C TYR A 17 -6.54 2.38 -15.42
N GLU A 18 -6.01 1.23 -15.03
CA GLU A 18 -5.11 0.44 -15.87
C GLU A 18 -5.82 -0.06 -17.15
N GLU A 19 -7.08 -0.49 -17.05
CA GLU A 19 -7.85 -1.00 -18.18
C GLU A 19 -8.35 0.10 -19.13
N LEU A 20 -8.76 1.25 -18.59
CA LEU A 20 -9.38 2.33 -19.35
C LEU A 20 -8.43 3.50 -19.61
N GLY A 21 -7.34 3.60 -18.88
CA GLY A 21 -6.39 4.71 -18.93
C GLY A 21 -5.31 4.55 -20.00
N VAL A 22 -4.84 5.68 -20.52
CA VAL A 22 -3.69 5.71 -21.43
C VAL A 22 -2.42 5.51 -20.60
N SER A 23 -1.58 4.54 -20.99
CA SER A 23 -0.35 4.18 -20.27
C SER A 23 0.60 5.37 -20.03
N ALA A 24 0.59 6.36 -20.91
CA ALA A 24 1.38 7.59 -20.76
C ALA A 24 0.95 8.49 -19.58
N LEU A 25 -0.27 8.30 -19.06
CA LEU A 25 -0.84 9.15 -18.01
C LEU A 25 -0.76 8.52 -16.60
N LYS A 26 -0.05 7.39 -16.43
CA LYS A 26 0.10 6.72 -15.13
C LYS A 26 0.65 7.65 -14.04
N ASN A 27 1.64 8.46 -14.37
CA ASN A 27 2.23 9.43 -13.44
C ASN A 27 1.21 10.53 -13.04
N HIS A 28 0.36 10.95 -13.97
CA HIS A 28 -0.69 11.93 -13.68
C HIS A 28 -1.77 11.35 -12.78
N PHE A 29 -2.14 10.09 -12.96
CA PHE A 29 -3.08 9.40 -12.08
C PHE A 29 -2.56 9.33 -10.64
N LEU A 30 -1.30 8.92 -10.45
CA LEU A 30 -0.67 8.94 -9.13
C LEU A 30 -0.63 10.33 -8.52
N LEU A 31 -0.24 11.34 -9.32
CA LEU A 31 -0.22 12.74 -8.88
C LEU A 31 -1.59 13.18 -8.35
N TYR A 32 -2.65 12.95 -9.12
CA TYR A 32 -4.02 13.33 -8.71
C TYR A 32 -4.47 12.57 -7.47
N THR A 33 -4.16 11.29 -7.37
CA THR A 33 -4.49 10.48 -6.19
C THR A 33 -3.83 11.03 -4.93
N PHE A 34 -2.54 11.33 -5.00
CA PHE A 34 -1.81 11.90 -3.86
C PHE A 34 -2.23 13.35 -3.55
N MET A 35 -2.55 14.15 -4.57
CA MET A 35 -3.10 15.51 -4.39
C MET A 35 -4.45 15.48 -3.66
N MET A 36 -5.36 14.56 -4.06
CA MET A 36 -6.65 14.39 -3.38
C MET A 36 -6.47 13.91 -1.94
N ALA A 37 -5.59 12.95 -1.70
CA ALA A 37 -5.26 12.49 -0.36
C ALA A 37 -4.72 13.64 0.50
N PHE A 38 -3.81 14.43 -0.03
CA PHE A 38 -3.27 15.61 0.64
C PHE A 38 -4.36 16.64 0.97
N ALA A 39 -5.22 16.97 0.01
CA ALA A 39 -6.35 17.90 0.23
C ALA A 39 -7.27 17.41 1.34
N LEU A 40 -7.63 16.13 1.36
CA LEU A 40 -8.43 15.52 2.42
C LEU A 40 -7.74 15.60 3.79
N CYS A 41 -6.44 15.33 3.86
CA CYS A 41 -5.66 15.48 5.09
C CYS A 41 -5.68 16.93 5.61
N VAL A 42 -5.48 17.91 4.73
CA VAL A 42 -5.54 19.33 5.09
C VAL A 42 -6.93 19.69 5.64
N VAL A 43 -8.01 19.27 4.98
CA VAL A 43 -9.38 19.50 5.45
C VAL A 43 -9.59 18.90 6.85
N VAL A 44 -9.15 17.65 7.07
CA VAL A 44 -9.28 16.99 8.38
C VAL A 44 -8.48 17.71 9.47
N CYS A 45 -7.26 18.16 9.15
CA CYS A 45 -6.45 18.95 10.10
C CYS A 45 -7.11 20.27 10.46
N LEU A 46 -7.70 20.97 9.49
CA LEU A 46 -8.42 22.23 9.72
C LEU A 46 -9.67 22.02 10.57
N VAL A 47 -10.46 20.98 10.26
CA VAL A 47 -11.70 20.67 11.03
C VAL A 47 -11.37 20.27 12.46
N LYS A 48 -10.31 19.47 12.66
CA LYS A 48 -9.89 19.05 14.00
C LYS A 48 -9.04 20.09 14.74
N LYS A 49 -8.73 21.24 14.11
CA LYS A 49 -7.87 22.29 14.66
C LYS A 49 -6.53 21.74 15.19
N GLN A 50 -5.98 20.70 14.55
CA GLN A 50 -4.69 20.16 14.92
C GLN A 50 -3.57 21.05 14.38
N SER A 51 -2.63 21.39 15.27
CA SER A 51 -1.44 22.15 14.90
C SER A 51 -0.43 21.19 14.29
N VAL A 52 0.01 21.46 13.07
CA VAL A 52 1.04 20.67 12.39
C VAL A 52 2.42 21.13 12.88
N THR A 53 3.18 20.21 13.44
CA THR A 53 4.54 20.48 13.95
C THR A 53 5.57 20.19 12.83
N LYS A 54 6.76 20.78 12.93
CA LYS A 54 7.86 20.50 11.98
C LYS A 54 8.26 19.03 11.98
N GLU A 55 8.14 18.37 13.12
CA GLU A 55 8.40 16.94 13.25
C GLU A 55 7.40 16.09 12.47
N ASP A 56 6.13 16.48 12.46
CA ASP A 56 5.08 15.78 11.69
C ASP A 56 5.37 15.84 10.18
N VAL A 57 5.87 16.97 9.69
CA VAL A 57 6.29 17.12 8.29
C VAL A 57 7.49 16.24 7.98
N GLY A 58 8.48 16.16 8.88
CA GLY A 58 9.64 15.29 8.73
C GLY A 58 9.24 13.81 8.65
N PHE A 59 8.43 13.33 9.59
CA PHE A 59 7.91 11.95 9.56
C PHE A 59 7.03 11.70 8.33
N GLY A 60 6.22 12.67 7.94
CA GLY A 60 5.40 12.59 6.73
C GLY A 60 6.23 12.38 5.46
N LEU A 61 7.37 13.07 5.31
CA LEU A 61 8.28 12.89 4.19
C LEU A 61 8.95 11.52 4.20
N VAL A 62 9.44 11.08 5.37
CA VAL A 62 10.11 9.77 5.53
C VAL A 62 9.16 8.62 5.19
N ILE A 63 7.87 8.73 5.51
CA ILE A 63 6.85 7.72 5.21
C ILE A 63 6.31 7.89 3.78
N GLY A 64 6.14 9.13 3.33
CA GLY A 64 5.52 9.46 2.05
C GLY A 64 6.33 9.02 0.84
N ILE A 65 7.67 9.18 0.88
CA ILE A 65 8.55 8.80 -0.23
C ILE A 65 8.51 7.29 -0.51
N PRO A 66 8.73 6.39 0.47
CA PRO A 66 8.59 4.96 0.24
C PRO A 66 7.18 4.55 -0.19
N ASN A 67 6.14 5.18 0.36
CA ASN A 67 4.76 4.90 0.00
C ASN A 67 4.47 5.25 -1.46
N PHE A 68 4.97 6.40 -1.95
CA PHE A 68 4.86 6.79 -3.35
C PHE A 68 5.59 5.80 -4.26
N CYS A 69 6.85 5.45 -3.94
CA CYS A 69 7.62 4.47 -4.71
C CYS A 69 6.89 3.12 -4.78
N SER A 70 6.34 2.67 -3.67
CA SER A 70 5.59 1.43 -3.57
C SER A 70 4.35 1.43 -4.46
N ALA A 71 3.57 2.52 -4.44
CA ALA A 71 2.39 2.69 -5.31
C ALA A 71 2.78 2.74 -6.80
N LEU A 72 3.88 3.43 -7.13
CA LEU A 72 4.40 3.51 -8.49
C LEU A 72 4.80 2.12 -9.01
N PHE A 73 5.58 1.36 -8.22
CA PHE A 73 6.01 0.01 -8.62
C PHE A 73 4.83 -0.95 -8.77
N LEU A 74 3.84 -0.87 -7.88
CA LEU A 74 2.61 -1.65 -8.01
C LEU A 74 1.88 -1.32 -9.31
N LEU A 75 1.71 -0.03 -9.62
CA LEU A 75 1.04 0.40 -10.85
C LEU A 75 1.80 0.01 -12.11
N LEU A 76 3.14 0.02 -12.06
CA LEU A 76 3.97 -0.46 -13.17
C LEU A 76 3.85 -1.98 -13.35
N SER A 77 3.81 -2.74 -12.26
CA SER A 77 3.68 -4.20 -12.33
C SER A 77 2.32 -4.65 -12.89
N LEU A 78 1.26 -3.87 -12.68
CA LEU A 78 -0.06 -4.14 -13.23
C LEU A 78 -0.12 -4.05 -14.76
N ALA A 79 0.87 -3.41 -15.41
CA ALA A 79 0.94 -3.38 -16.88
C ALA A 79 1.31 -4.72 -17.49
N ASP A 80 2.10 -5.53 -16.76
CA ASP A 80 2.65 -6.79 -17.28
C ASP A 80 2.03 -8.02 -16.59
N ILE A 81 1.47 -7.82 -15.37
CA ILE A 81 0.96 -8.92 -14.53
C ILE A 81 -0.53 -8.71 -14.26
N PRO A 82 -1.37 -9.75 -14.40
CA PRO A 82 -2.79 -9.65 -14.05
C PRO A 82 -2.97 -9.20 -12.59
N ALA A 83 -3.93 -8.29 -12.34
CA ALA A 83 -4.21 -7.75 -11.02
C ALA A 83 -4.50 -8.84 -9.97
N MET A 84 -5.12 -9.95 -10.41
CA MET A 84 -5.43 -11.10 -9.55
C MET A 84 -4.18 -11.71 -8.91
N ILE A 85 -3.01 -11.62 -9.54
CA ILE A 85 -1.73 -12.10 -9.03
C ILE A 85 -0.95 -10.96 -8.37
N ALA A 86 -0.95 -9.75 -8.96
CA ALA A 86 -0.16 -8.62 -8.49
C ALA A 86 -0.54 -8.17 -7.07
N TYR A 87 -1.83 -7.99 -6.77
CA TYR A 87 -2.27 -7.52 -5.45
C TYR A 87 -2.01 -8.51 -4.31
N PRO A 88 -2.33 -9.81 -4.42
CA PRO A 88 -1.99 -10.77 -3.38
C PRO A 88 -0.49 -10.89 -3.17
N THR A 89 0.30 -10.93 -4.24
CA THR A 89 1.77 -11.02 -4.16
C THR A 89 2.36 -9.79 -3.45
N TYR A 90 1.90 -8.59 -3.81
CA TYR A 90 2.31 -7.36 -3.16
C TYR A 90 1.95 -7.35 -1.66
N SER A 91 0.73 -7.76 -1.32
CA SER A 91 0.28 -7.81 0.06
C SER A 91 1.09 -8.80 0.91
N VAL A 92 1.40 -9.97 0.37
CA VAL A 92 2.24 -10.96 1.05
C VAL A 92 3.67 -10.45 1.21
N ALA A 93 4.24 -9.84 0.17
CA ALA A 93 5.57 -9.24 0.25
C ALA A 93 5.64 -8.15 1.33
N ALA A 94 4.63 -7.30 1.42
CA ALA A 94 4.53 -6.27 2.45
C ALA A 94 4.46 -6.87 3.87
N ILE A 95 3.66 -7.92 4.07
CA ILE A 95 3.55 -8.62 5.37
C ILE A 95 4.90 -9.24 5.76
N VAL A 96 5.57 -9.90 4.82
CA VAL A 96 6.89 -10.50 5.05
C VAL A 96 7.92 -9.42 5.42
N MET A 97 7.97 -8.32 4.69
CA MET A 97 8.90 -7.21 4.96
C MET A 97 8.66 -6.58 6.33
N VAL A 98 7.40 -6.28 6.68
CA VAL A 98 7.06 -5.73 8.00
C VAL A 98 7.45 -6.70 9.11
N THR A 99 7.20 -8.00 8.93
CA THR A 99 7.56 -9.03 9.90
C THR A 99 9.09 -9.14 10.06
N LEU A 100 9.84 -9.11 8.97
CA LEU A 100 11.31 -9.14 9.01
C LEU A 100 11.86 -7.91 9.75
N VAL A 101 11.35 -6.72 9.45
CA VAL A 101 11.74 -5.50 10.16
C VAL A 101 11.40 -5.59 11.65
N GLY A 102 10.21 -6.08 12.01
CA GLY A 102 9.80 -6.31 13.39
C GLY A 102 10.75 -7.25 14.15
N VAL A 103 11.14 -8.36 13.52
CA VAL A 103 12.06 -9.33 14.13
C VAL A 103 13.49 -8.78 14.25
N ILE A 104 14.00 -8.12 13.19
CA ILE A 104 15.39 -7.68 13.13
C ILE A 104 15.64 -6.43 14.00
N PHE A 105 14.77 -5.41 13.82
CA PHE A 105 14.97 -4.12 14.50
C PHE A 105 14.36 -4.10 15.91
N PHE A 106 13.17 -4.64 16.08
CA PHE A 106 12.48 -4.63 17.37
C PHE A 106 12.72 -5.90 18.20
N LYS A 107 13.44 -6.89 17.64
CA LYS A 107 13.71 -8.18 18.29
C LYS A 107 12.43 -8.87 18.79
N GLU A 108 11.32 -8.66 18.09
CA GLU A 108 10.05 -9.30 18.43
C GLU A 108 10.13 -10.81 18.24
N LYS A 109 9.63 -11.53 19.25
CA LYS A 109 9.52 -12.99 19.15
C LYS A 109 8.25 -13.36 18.39
N LEU A 110 8.42 -13.97 17.22
CA LEU A 110 7.29 -14.49 16.46
C LEU A 110 6.58 -15.58 17.25
N SER A 111 5.28 -15.39 17.47
CA SER A 111 4.42 -16.44 18.02
C SER A 111 4.26 -17.58 17.02
N ARG A 112 4.12 -18.82 17.52
CA ARG A 112 3.85 -20.01 16.67
C ARG A 112 2.64 -19.81 15.76
N ARG A 113 1.64 -19.06 16.21
CA ARG A 113 0.43 -18.74 15.42
C ARG A 113 0.76 -17.81 14.26
N GLN A 114 1.65 -16.83 14.44
CA GLN A 114 2.09 -15.92 13.38
C GLN A 114 2.89 -16.63 12.29
N ILE A 115 3.78 -17.55 12.69
CA ILE A 115 4.54 -18.39 11.75
C ILE A 115 3.60 -19.28 10.94
N LEU A 116 2.62 -19.91 11.59
CA LEU A 116 1.62 -20.74 10.92
C LEU A 116 0.77 -19.91 9.93
N SER A 117 0.35 -18.71 10.32
CA SER A 117 -0.41 -17.81 9.45
C SER A 117 0.40 -17.38 8.22
N MET A 118 1.70 -17.07 8.38
CA MET A 118 2.59 -16.76 7.25
C MET A 118 2.69 -17.94 6.29
N PHE A 119 2.84 -19.16 6.82
CA PHE A 119 2.92 -20.35 5.99
C PHE A 119 1.61 -20.59 5.21
N MET A 120 0.46 -20.41 5.85
CA MET A 120 -0.85 -20.51 5.19
C MET A 120 -1.04 -19.46 4.09
N ILE A 121 -0.59 -18.22 4.31
CA ILE A 121 -0.65 -17.15 3.31
C ILE A 121 0.23 -17.51 2.11
N PHE A 122 1.45 -18.01 2.36
CA PHE A 122 2.35 -18.45 1.29
C PHE A 122 1.76 -19.61 0.47
N ALA A 123 1.18 -20.60 1.15
CA ALA A 123 0.50 -21.74 0.50
C ALA A 123 -0.68 -21.28 -0.36
N ALA A 124 -1.49 -20.34 0.16
CA ALA A 124 -2.60 -19.75 -0.60
C ALA A 124 -2.13 -19.00 -1.85
N LEU A 125 -0.99 -18.29 -1.77
CA LEU A 125 -0.42 -17.57 -2.90
C LEU A 125 0.10 -18.53 -3.99
N VAL A 126 0.73 -19.63 -3.58
CA VAL A 126 1.15 -20.68 -4.53
C VAL A 126 -0.07 -21.32 -5.22
N LEU A 127 -1.14 -21.62 -4.47
CA LEU A 127 -2.37 -22.16 -5.03
C LEU A 127 -3.08 -21.18 -6.00
N LEU A 128 -2.94 -19.89 -5.77
CA LEU A 128 -3.51 -18.86 -6.65
C LEU A 128 -2.74 -18.74 -7.98
N ASN A 129 -1.49 -19.19 -8.02
CA ASN A 129 -0.59 -19.04 -9.16
C ASN A 129 -0.49 -20.33 -10.02
N ILE A 130 -1.21 -21.38 -9.63
CA ILE A 130 -1.37 -22.61 -10.40
C ILE A 130 -2.67 -22.54 -11.20
#